data_ab0675a61bec36aecc9e688aedcf3c8f
#
_entry.id   ab0675a61bec36aecc9e688aedcf3c8f
#
_cell.length_a   1.000
_cell.length_b   1.000
_cell.length_c   1.000
_cell.angle_alpha   90.00
_cell.angle_beta   90.00
_cell.angle_gamma   90.00
#
_symmetry.space_group_name_H-M   'P 1'
#
loop_
_entity.id
_entity.type
_entity.pdbx_description
1 polymer ?
#
loop_
_entity_poly.entity_id
_entity_poly.type
_entity_poly.pdbx_seq_one_letter_code
_entity_poly.pdbx_strand_id
1 'polypeptide(L)'
;YIVGLVGNSNSPVSGMTITAVLFTGGLLYIFGFSGTEGMLATLGVAAIVCCAACTSGDVCNDLKTGLIVGASPYKQQIMQIAGVAVASLVMAPIMQLLHETTPGGIGGRELAAPQAGLFASLANGFFGDGVLPWNIVAIGSVLGSLLLLGDAFLASKNSTFRLHLMPVAVGMYLPFGLSTPILIGGLLAHFILANDNSGEDSDSVLQRGVLLSSGLIAGESLM
;
A
#
# COMPACT_ATOMS: atom_id res chain seq x y z
N TYR A 1 7.69 15.28 -3.95
CA TYR A 1 6.79 16.35 -3.51
C TYR A 1 5.73 15.84 -2.52
N ILE A 2 4.96 14.79 -2.88
CA ILE A 2 3.91 14.23 -2.01
C ILE A 2 4.49 13.76 -0.67
N VAL A 3 5.59 13.01 -0.69
CA VAL A 3 6.26 12.53 0.54
C VAL A 3 6.71 13.70 1.43
N GLY A 4 7.15 14.81 0.83
CA GLY A 4 7.52 16.02 1.57
C GLY A 4 6.34 16.72 2.25
N LEU A 5 5.12 16.56 1.72
CA LEU A 5 3.90 17.16 2.27
C LEU A 5 3.24 16.30 3.35
N VAL A 6 3.09 15.00 3.09
CA VAL A 6 2.29 14.10 3.93
C VAL A 6 3.12 13.14 4.76
N GLY A 7 4.43 13.11 4.56
CA GLY A 7 5.33 12.13 5.17
C GLY A 7 5.33 10.79 4.45
N ASN A 8 6.36 9.98 4.70
CA ASN A 8 6.52 8.69 4.03
C ASN A 8 5.45 7.66 4.45
N SER A 9 5.10 7.62 5.73
CA SER A 9 4.09 6.69 6.27
C SER A 9 2.68 6.90 5.69
N ASN A 10 2.38 8.11 5.23
CA ASN A 10 1.08 8.49 4.66
C ASN A 10 1.12 8.58 3.13
N SER A 11 2.19 8.13 2.48
CA SER A 11 2.30 8.14 1.02
C SER A 11 1.27 7.20 0.39
N PRO A 12 0.40 7.67 -0.51
CA PRO A 12 -0.71 6.87 -1.04
C PRO A 12 -0.26 5.95 -2.20
N VAL A 13 0.75 5.10 -1.96
CA VAL A 13 1.33 4.21 -2.98
C VAL A 13 0.27 3.33 -3.63
N SER A 14 -0.55 2.64 -2.82
CA SER A 14 -1.61 1.76 -3.32
C SER A 14 -2.67 2.54 -4.12
N GLY A 15 -3.06 3.72 -3.64
CA GLY A 15 -4.02 4.58 -4.34
C GLY A 15 -3.50 5.06 -5.69
N MET A 16 -2.24 5.48 -5.76
CA MET A 16 -1.60 5.89 -7.02
C MET A 16 -1.49 4.72 -8.00
N THR A 17 -1.15 3.53 -7.53
CA THR A 17 -1.04 2.34 -8.37
C THR A 17 -2.40 1.90 -8.91
N ILE A 18 -3.45 1.89 -8.08
CA ILE A 18 -4.83 1.59 -8.53
C ILE A 18 -5.28 2.62 -9.58
N THR A 19 -5.03 3.89 -9.34
CA THR A 19 -5.35 4.97 -10.30
C THR A 19 -4.59 4.78 -11.60
N ALA A 20 -3.31 4.40 -11.55
CA ALA A 20 -2.51 4.11 -12.74
C ALA A 20 -3.07 2.92 -13.53
N VAL A 21 -3.46 1.83 -12.86
CA VAL A 21 -4.11 0.68 -13.53
C VAL A 21 -5.41 1.08 -14.21
N LEU A 22 -6.30 1.79 -13.49
CA LEU A 22 -7.59 2.21 -14.02
C LEU A 22 -7.45 3.18 -15.19
N PHE A 23 -6.58 4.18 -15.05
CA PHE A 23 -6.34 5.18 -16.10
C PHE A 23 -5.69 4.57 -17.34
N THR A 24 -4.59 3.82 -17.16
CA THR A 24 -3.87 3.17 -18.25
C THR A 24 -4.71 2.09 -18.90
N GLY A 25 -5.38 1.26 -18.12
CA GLY A 25 -6.28 0.23 -18.63
C GLY A 25 -7.44 0.81 -19.45
N GLY A 26 -8.09 1.84 -18.93
CA GLY A 26 -9.16 2.55 -19.65
C GLY A 26 -8.66 3.21 -20.93
N LEU A 27 -7.50 3.84 -20.89
CA LEU A 27 -6.90 4.52 -22.05
C LEU A 27 -6.50 3.50 -23.13
N LEU A 28 -5.83 2.42 -22.78
CA LEU A 28 -5.45 1.36 -23.72
C LEU A 28 -6.66 0.64 -24.31
N TYR A 29 -7.72 0.45 -23.49
CA TYR A 29 -8.99 -0.11 -23.98
C TYR A 29 -9.63 0.79 -25.05
N ILE A 30 -9.61 2.12 -24.87
CA ILE A 30 -10.11 3.08 -25.86
C ILE A 30 -9.26 3.05 -27.13
N PHE A 31 -7.95 2.83 -27.04
CA PHE A 31 -7.07 2.67 -28.19
C PHE A 31 -7.19 1.31 -28.91
N GLY A 32 -8.05 0.43 -28.44
CA GLY A 32 -8.34 -0.83 -29.09
C GLY A 32 -7.37 -1.96 -28.74
N PHE A 33 -6.54 -1.80 -27.70
CA PHE A 33 -5.75 -2.91 -27.18
C PHE A 33 -6.67 -3.94 -26.53
N SER A 34 -6.37 -5.22 -26.70
CA SER A 34 -7.16 -6.32 -26.16
C SER A 34 -6.27 -7.50 -25.75
N GLY A 35 -6.83 -8.40 -24.94
CA GLY A 35 -6.15 -9.62 -24.54
C GLY A 35 -4.92 -9.39 -23.66
N THR A 36 -3.99 -10.33 -23.74
CA THR A 36 -2.79 -10.39 -22.88
C THR A 36 -1.86 -9.18 -23.06
N GLU A 37 -1.79 -8.62 -24.27
CA GLU A 37 -0.92 -7.45 -24.52
C GLU A 37 -1.41 -6.22 -23.76
N GLY A 38 -2.71 -5.95 -23.75
CA GLY A 38 -3.30 -4.85 -22.97
C GLY A 38 -3.11 -5.04 -21.48
N MET A 39 -3.27 -6.27 -20.97
CA MET A 39 -3.01 -6.60 -19.57
C MET A 39 -1.57 -6.32 -19.17
N LEU A 40 -0.60 -6.85 -19.94
CA LEU A 40 0.83 -6.70 -19.64
C LEU A 40 1.26 -5.24 -19.72
N ALA A 41 0.79 -4.50 -20.70
CA ALA A 41 1.09 -3.06 -20.81
C ALA A 41 0.55 -2.29 -19.61
N THR A 42 -0.69 -2.54 -19.20
CA THR A 42 -1.32 -1.87 -18.04
C THR A 42 -0.59 -2.19 -16.74
N LEU A 43 -0.30 -3.46 -16.49
CA LEU A 43 0.43 -3.89 -15.29
C LEU A 43 1.87 -3.40 -15.30
N GLY A 44 2.52 -3.33 -16.48
CA GLY A 44 3.87 -2.78 -16.63
C GLY A 44 3.94 -1.30 -16.26
N VAL A 45 3.00 -0.48 -16.74
CA VAL A 45 2.92 0.94 -16.36
C VAL A 45 2.62 1.09 -14.87
N ALA A 46 1.69 0.30 -14.34
CA ALA A 46 1.37 0.32 -12.91
C ALA A 46 2.58 -0.07 -12.04
N ALA A 47 3.37 -1.06 -12.46
CA ALA A 47 4.59 -1.46 -11.77
C ALA A 47 5.62 -0.32 -11.73
N ILE A 48 5.84 0.39 -12.85
CA ILE A 48 6.74 1.55 -12.92
C ILE A 48 6.26 2.66 -11.98
N VAL A 49 4.97 2.99 -12.00
CA VAL A 49 4.39 4.01 -11.11
C VAL A 49 4.53 3.60 -9.64
N CYS A 50 4.26 2.34 -9.32
CA CYS A 50 4.41 1.80 -7.96
C CYS A 50 5.87 1.90 -7.49
N CYS A 51 6.83 1.46 -8.31
CA CYS A 51 8.26 1.57 -8.00
C CYS A 51 8.68 3.02 -7.76
N ALA A 52 8.27 3.93 -8.63
CA ALA A 52 8.59 5.36 -8.49
C ALA A 52 8.01 5.94 -7.18
N ALA A 53 6.78 5.58 -6.85
CA ALA A 53 6.11 6.04 -5.63
C ALA A 53 6.79 5.50 -4.36
N CYS A 54 7.12 4.20 -4.31
CA CYS A 54 7.81 3.58 -3.17
C CYS A 54 9.21 4.16 -3.02
N THR A 55 10.01 4.16 -4.09
CA THR A 55 11.40 4.63 -4.07
C THR A 55 11.49 6.09 -3.62
N SER A 56 10.52 6.93 -3.98
CA SER A 56 10.52 8.34 -3.55
C SER A 56 10.47 8.49 -2.03
N GLY A 57 9.72 7.63 -1.34
CA GLY A 57 9.65 7.58 0.12
C GLY A 57 10.95 7.10 0.74
N ASP A 58 11.46 5.99 0.25
CA ASP A 58 12.68 5.35 0.76
C ASP A 58 13.89 6.27 0.63
N VAL A 59 14.06 6.89 -0.55
CA VAL A 59 15.14 7.86 -0.80
C VAL A 59 15.04 9.07 0.14
N CYS A 60 13.83 9.59 0.38
CA CYS A 60 13.65 10.71 1.31
C CYS A 60 14.04 10.35 2.74
N ASN A 61 13.70 9.14 3.20
CA ASN A 61 14.08 8.65 4.53
C ASN A 61 15.59 8.47 4.66
N ASP A 62 16.22 7.84 3.69
CA ASP A 62 17.66 7.63 3.68
C ASP A 62 18.44 8.94 3.67
N LEU A 63 18.05 9.89 2.81
CA LEU A 63 18.70 11.20 2.75
C LEU A 63 18.49 11.99 4.04
N LYS A 64 17.32 11.87 4.68
CA LYS A 64 17.07 12.51 5.98
C LYS A 64 17.94 11.91 7.08
N THR A 65 18.05 10.59 7.13
CA THR A 65 18.94 9.88 8.05
C THR A 65 20.39 10.28 7.82
N GLY A 66 20.82 10.31 6.56
CA GLY A 66 22.14 10.75 6.16
C GLY A 66 22.47 12.18 6.59
N LEU A 67 21.52 13.09 6.47
CA LEU A 67 21.68 14.46 6.95
C LEU A 67 21.93 14.51 8.46
N ILE A 68 21.23 13.69 9.23
CA ILE A 68 21.36 13.64 10.70
C ILE A 68 22.74 13.10 11.12
N VAL A 69 23.25 12.07 10.42
CA VAL A 69 24.56 11.47 10.73
C VAL A 69 25.72 12.13 10.00
N GLY A 70 25.48 13.18 9.22
CA GLY A 70 26.51 13.92 8.49
C GLY A 70 27.04 13.21 7.24
N ALA A 71 26.30 12.28 6.66
CA ALA A 71 26.69 11.58 5.44
C ALA A 71 26.50 12.45 4.19
N SER A 72 27.34 12.19 3.18
CA SER A 72 27.25 12.90 1.91
C SER A 72 26.06 12.40 1.06
N PRO A 73 25.07 13.22 0.69
CA PRO A 73 23.92 12.79 -0.11
C PRO A 73 24.30 12.13 -1.45
N TYR A 74 25.34 12.63 -2.10
CA TYR A 74 25.82 12.08 -3.37
C TYR A 74 26.30 10.63 -3.24
N LYS A 75 27.05 10.32 -2.16
CA LYS A 75 27.53 8.95 -1.91
C LYS A 75 26.38 8.03 -1.57
N GLN A 76 25.40 8.49 -0.80
CA GLN A 76 24.19 7.73 -0.50
C GLN A 76 23.42 7.36 -1.79
N GLN A 77 23.18 8.31 -2.68
CA GLN A 77 22.48 8.07 -3.94
C GLN A 77 23.20 7.06 -4.84
N ILE A 78 24.53 7.12 -4.92
CA ILE A 78 25.31 6.11 -5.67
C ILE A 78 25.12 4.74 -5.08
N MET A 79 25.17 4.59 -3.74
CA MET A 79 24.97 3.31 -3.07
C MET A 79 23.54 2.79 -3.22
N GLN A 80 22.54 3.67 -3.19
CA GLN A 80 21.15 3.30 -3.48
C GLN A 80 20.99 2.74 -4.89
N ILE A 81 21.56 3.42 -5.91
CA ILE A 81 21.52 2.93 -7.31
C ILE A 81 22.21 1.57 -7.42
N ALA A 82 23.39 1.41 -6.82
CA ALA A 82 24.10 0.13 -6.82
C ALA A 82 23.30 -0.97 -6.10
N GLY A 83 22.68 -0.65 -4.96
CA GLY A 83 21.80 -1.57 -4.23
C GLY A 83 20.58 -2.02 -5.05
N VAL A 84 19.91 -1.09 -5.72
CA VAL A 84 18.78 -1.39 -6.60
C VAL A 84 19.22 -2.27 -7.78
N ALA A 85 20.36 -1.99 -8.39
CA ALA A 85 20.89 -2.82 -9.48
C ALA A 85 21.14 -4.26 -9.05
N VAL A 86 21.75 -4.48 -7.87
CA VAL A 86 21.96 -5.82 -7.32
C VAL A 86 20.63 -6.48 -6.95
N ALA A 87 19.75 -5.77 -6.25
CA ALA A 87 18.46 -6.29 -5.82
C ALA A 87 17.59 -6.72 -7.04
N SER A 88 17.60 -5.95 -8.11
CA SER A 88 16.81 -6.25 -9.32
C SER A 88 17.21 -7.57 -9.98
N LEU A 89 18.51 -7.95 -9.92
CA LEU A 89 19.00 -9.21 -10.46
C LEU A 89 18.57 -10.41 -9.60
N VAL A 90 18.40 -10.20 -8.29
CA VAL A 90 18.11 -11.28 -7.34
C VAL A 90 16.60 -11.46 -7.14
N MET A 91 15.82 -10.38 -7.24
CA MET A 91 14.37 -10.43 -6.95
C MET A 91 13.58 -11.32 -7.90
N ALA A 92 13.87 -11.29 -9.20
CA ALA A 92 13.13 -12.11 -10.17
C ALA A 92 13.29 -13.62 -9.92
N PRO A 93 14.51 -14.17 -9.74
CA PRO A 93 14.70 -15.57 -9.35
C PRO A 93 14.05 -15.93 -8.00
N ILE A 94 14.11 -15.06 -7.02
CA ILE A 94 13.47 -15.29 -5.71
C ILE A 94 11.94 -15.37 -5.85
N MET A 95 11.32 -14.43 -6.58
CA MET A 95 9.88 -14.45 -6.81
C MET A 95 9.44 -15.71 -7.56
N GLN A 96 10.22 -16.15 -8.54
CA GLN A 96 9.96 -17.40 -9.25
C GLN A 96 10.06 -18.59 -8.31
N LEU A 97 11.13 -18.67 -7.52
CA LEU A 97 11.32 -19.74 -6.53
C LEU A 97 10.15 -19.81 -5.55
N LEU A 98 9.74 -18.67 -4.99
CA LEU A 98 8.59 -18.58 -4.08
C LEU A 98 7.30 -19.06 -4.76
N HIS A 99 7.09 -18.68 -6.00
CA HIS A 99 5.90 -19.10 -6.74
C HIS A 99 5.87 -20.61 -7.00
N GLU A 100 7.02 -21.22 -7.32
CA GLU A 100 7.13 -22.65 -7.62
C GLU A 100 7.14 -23.54 -6.36
N THR A 101 7.73 -23.05 -5.26
CA THR A 101 7.86 -23.84 -4.03
C THR A 101 6.64 -23.76 -3.11
N THR A 102 5.85 -22.69 -3.20
CA THR A 102 4.67 -22.52 -2.36
C THR A 102 3.46 -23.21 -2.97
N PRO A 103 2.74 -24.09 -2.23
CA PRO A 103 1.51 -24.70 -2.70
C PRO A 103 0.46 -23.65 -3.09
N GLY A 104 0.08 -23.66 -4.38
CA GLY A 104 -0.83 -22.64 -4.94
C GLY A 104 -0.17 -21.35 -5.42
N GLY A 105 1.15 -21.24 -5.31
CA GLY A 105 1.93 -20.09 -5.77
C GLY A 105 1.67 -18.78 -5.01
N ILE A 106 2.23 -17.69 -5.51
CA ILE A 106 1.97 -16.34 -4.98
C ILE A 106 0.51 -15.97 -5.28
N GLY A 107 -0.24 -15.58 -4.27
CA GLY A 107 -1.69 -15.34 -4.33
C GLY A 107 -2.53 -16.54 -3.92
N GLY A 108 -1.91 -17.70 -3.60
CA GLY A 108 -2.56 -18.88 -3.05
C GLY A 108 -2.96 -18.72 -1.57
N ARG A 109 -3.42 -19.83 -0.96
CA ARG A 109 -3.86 -19.83 0.45
C ARG A 109 -2.72 -19.59 1.42
N GLU A 110 -1.53 -20.12 1.14
CA GLU A 110 -0.36 -20.02 2.03
C GLU A 110 0.38 -18.69 1.85
N LEU A 111 0.46 -18.19 0.63
CA LEU A 111 1.08 -16.90 0.32
C LEU A 111 0.06 -15.95 -0.28
N ALA A 112 -0.81 -15.42 0.56
CA ALA A 112 -1.88 -14.52 0.14
C ALA A 112 -1.31 -13.18 -0.36
N ALA A 113 -1.70 -12.78 -1.58
CA ALA A 113 -1.32 -11.49 -2.18
C ALA A 113 -2.58 -10.73 -2.62
N PRO A 114 -3.37 -10.17 -1.67
CA PRO A 114 -4.67 -9.57 -1.97
C PRO A 114 -4.58 -8.40 -2.95
N GLN A 115 -3.56 -7.55 -2.84
CA GLN A 115 -3.37 -6.41 -3.74
C GLN A 115 -3.00 -6.85 -5.16
N ALA A 116 -2.12 -7.86 -5.29
CA ALA A 116 -1.80 -8.42 -6.61
C ALA A 116 -3.04 -9.03 -7.28
N GLY A 117 -3.88 -9.72 -6.50
CA GLY A 117 -5.18 -10.22 -6.96
C GLY A 117 -6.12 -9.12 -7.43
N LEU A 118 -6.17 -7.99 -6.72
CA LEU A 118 -6.94 -6.82 -7.11
C LEU A 118 -6.46 -6.24 -8.45
N PHE A 119 -5.16 -6.03 -8.62
CA PHE A 119 -4.59 -5.52 -9.87
C PHE A 119 -4.81 -6.47 -11.04
N ALA A 120 -4.61 -7.77 -10.82
CA ALA A 120 -4.90 -8.78 -11.83
C ALA A 120 -6.38 -8.80 -12.23
N SER A 121 -7.29 -8.69 -11.27
CA SER A 121 -8.74 -8.63 -11.52
C SER A 121 -9.13 -7.37 -12.30
N LEU A 122 -8.54 -6.22 -12.00
CA LEU A 122 -8.79 -4.97 -12.74
C LEU A 122 -8.27 -5.08 -14.18
N ALA A 123 -7.04 -5.57 -14.38
CA ALA A 123 -6.49 -5.75 -15.72
C ALA A 123 -7.29 -6.76 -16.54
N ASN A 124 -7.69 -7.87 -15.94
CA ASN A 124 -8.54 -8.87 -16.58
C ASN A 124 -9.94 -8.33 -16.92
N GLY A 125 -10.46 -7.44 -16.09
CA GLY A 125 -11.76 -6.79 -16.34
C GLY A 125 -11.74 -5.87 -17.56
N PHE A 126 -10.61 -5.22 -17.90
CA PHE A 126 -10.48 -4.38 -19.09
C PHE A 126 -10.20 -5.19 -20.36
N PHE A 127 -9.36 -6.23 -20.29
CA PHE A 127 -8.77 -6.89 -21.46
C PHE A 127 -9.05 -8.38 -21.57
N GLY A 128 -9.58 -9.00 -20.51
CA GLY A 128 -9.90 -10.43 -20.49
C GLY A 128 -11.34 -10.70 -20.93
N ASP A 129 -11.68 -12.00 -20.90
CA ASP A 129 -13.07 -12.46 -21.15
C ASP A 129 -14.02 -12.11 -19.99
N GLY A 130 -13.49 -11.54 -18.91
CA GLY A 130 -14.25 -11.08 -17.76
C GLY A 130 -14.89 -9.73 -18.05
N VAL A 131 -16.22 -9.69 -18.08
CA VAL A 131 -16.94 -8.41 -18.10
C VAL A 131 -16.75 -7.75 -16.73
N LEU A 132 -16.15 -6.56 -16.70
CA LEU A 132 -16.15 -5.75 -15.49
C LEU A 132 -17.57 -5.66 -14.94
N PRO A 133 -17.80 -6.03 -13.68
CA PRO A 133 -19.13 -5.95 -13.09
C PRO A 133 -19.48 -4.47 -12.81
N TRP A 134 -19.82 -3.74 -13.85
CA TRP A 134 -20.11 -2.30 -13.80
C TRP A 134 -21.09 -1.93 -12.70
N ASN A 135 -22.05 -2.81 -12.41
CA ASN A 135 -23.00 -2.61 -11.32
C ASN A 135 -22.31 -2.55 -9.96
N ILE A 136 -21.31 -3.44 -9.71
CA ILE A 136 -20.56 -3.45 -8.46
C ILE A 136 -19.62 -2.24 -8.39
N VAL A 137 -18.99 -1.88 -9.51
CA VAL A 137 -18.17 -0.67 -9.62
C VAL A 137 -18.98 0.59 -9.32
N ALA A 138 -20.18 0.69 -9.88
CA ALA A 138 -21.10 1.81 -9.62
C ALA A 138 -21.51 1.87 -8.14
N ILE A 139 -21.87 0.74 -7.53
CA ILE A 139 -22.19 0.67 -6.09
C ILE A 139 -21.00 1.10 -5.25
N GLY A 140 -19.80 0.59 -5.55
CA GLY A 140 -18.56 0.98 -4.86
C GLY A 140 -18.26 2.47 -4.99
N SER A 141 -18.46 3.04 -6.17
CA SER A 141 -18.28 4.48 -6.42
C SER A 141 -19.25 5.34 -5.63
N VAL A 142 -20.52 4.92 -5.56
CA VAL A 142 -21.54 5.61 -4.75
C VAL A 142 -21.20 5.53 -3.27
N LEU A 143 -20.86 4.34 -2.76
CA LEU A 143 -20.45 4.16 -1.36
C LEU A 143 -19.20 4.99 -1.02
N GLY A 144 -18.18 4.98 -1.88
CA GLY A 144 -16.97 5.80 -1.72
C GLY A 144 -17.28 7.29 -1.69
N SER A 145 -18.16 7.76 -2.58
CA SER A 145 -18.59 9.16 -2.60
C SER A 145 -19.36 9.54 -1.34
N LEU A 146 -20.24 8.67 -0.85
CA LEU A 146 -20.96 8.90 0.41
C LEU A 146 -20.01 8.96 1.62
N LEU A 147 -19.00 8.10 1.68
CA LEU A 147 -17.99 8.12 2.73
C LEU A 147 -17.17 9.42 2.68
N LEU A 148 -16.77 9.88 1.50
CA LEU A 148 -16.04 11.14 1.33
C LEU A 148 -16.88 12.35 1.73
N LEU A 149 -18.15 12.39 1.34
CA LEU A 149 -19.08 13.45 1.75
C LEU A 149 -19.32 13.42 3.26
N GLY A 150 -19.46 12.22 3.84
CA GLY A 150 -19.58 12.05 5.29
C GLY A 150 -18.35 12.54 6.04
N ASP A 151 -17.13 12.22 5.58
CA ASP A 151 -15.90 12.71 6.18
C ASP A 151 -15.77 14.25 6.05
N ALA A 152 -16.09 14.80 4.88
CA ALA A 152 -16.11 16.25 4.68
C ALA A 152 -17.10 16.96 5.59
N PHE A 153 -18.28 16.37 5.79
CA PHE A 153 -19.29 16.90 6.72
C PHE A 153 -18.83 16.84 8.17
N LEU A 154 -18.21 15.74 8.62
CA LEU A 154 -17.62 15.61 9.95
C LEU A 154 -16.47 16.60 10.16
N ALA A 155 -15.64 16.81 9.12
CA ALA A 155 -14.57 17.80 9.13
C ALA A 155 -15.12 19.23 9.31
N SER A 156 -16.20 19.57 8.62
CA SER A 156 -16.81 20.92 8.73
C SER A 156 -17.39 21.19 10.13
N LYS A 157 -17.77 20.13 10.86
CA LYS A 157 -18.25 20.21 12.25
C LYS A 157 -17.14 20.15 13.31
N ASN A 158 -15.86 20.17 12.92
CA ASN A 158 -14.71 20.00 13.82
C ASN A 158 -14.84 18.76 14.74
N SER A 159 -15.44 17.67 14.24
CA SER A 159 -15.55 16.43 14.98
C SER A 159 -14.17 15.79 15.17
N THR A 160 -13.90 15.25 16.35
CA THR A 160 -12.71 14.42 16.63
C THR A 160 -12.76 13.07 15.91
N PHE A 161 -13.95 12.60 15.57
CA PHE A 161 -14.15 11.38 14.80
C PHE A 161 -14.10 11.71 13.30
N ARG A 162 -13.26 10.97 12.55
CA ARG A 162 -13.09 11.09 11.11
C ARG A 162 -13.40 9.77 10.42
N LEU A 163 -14.04 9.86 9.28
CA LEU A 163 -14.44 8.70 8.47
C LEU A 163 -13.47 8.53 7.31
N HIS A 164 -12.34 7.87 7.57
CA HIS A 164 -11.31 7.69 6.56
C HIS A 164 -11.72 6.62 5.54
N LEU A 165 -11.82 7.01 4.26
CA LEU A 165 -12.21 6.13 3.15
C LEU A 165 -11.26 4.92 2.99
N MET A 166 -9.94 5.14 3.10
CA MET A 166 -8.95 4.08 2.85
C MET A 166 -9.04 2.91 3.83
N PRO A 167 -9.10 3.10 5.16
CA PRO A 167 -9.28 1.99 6.08
C PRO A 167 -10.56 1.20 5.85
N VAL A 168 -11.67 1.87 5.50
CA VAL A 168 -12.94 1.21 5.19
C VAL A 168 -12.81 0.37 3.92
N ALA A 169 -12.26 0.93 2.86
CA ALA A 169 -12.04 0.21 1.60
C ALA A 169 -11.10 -1.00 1.78
N VAL A 170 -9.98 -0.81 2.49
CA VAL A 170 -9.03 -1.88 2.80
C VAL A 170 -9.70 -2.99 3.60
N GLY A 171 -10.51 -2.66 4.62
CA GLY A 171 -11.24 -3.63 5.44
C GLY A 171 -12.25 -4.46 4.65
N MET A 172 -12.81 -3.92 3.56
CA MET A 172 -13.76 -4.66 2.72
C MET A 172 -13.11 -5.73 1.83
N TYR A 173 -11.89 -5.52 1.36
CA TYR A 173 -11.24 -6.48 0.46
C TYR A 173 -10.21 -7.39 1.13
N LEU A 174 -9.72 -7.02 2.32
CA LEU A 174 -8.76 -7.83 3.05
C LEU A 174 -9.41 -9.13 3.58
N PRO A 175 -8.72 -10.29 3.46
CA PRO A 175 -9.16 -11.51 4.10
C PRO A 175 -9.34 -11.33 5.62
N PHE A 176 -10.33 -12.01 6.19
CA PHE A 176 -10.67 -11.90 7.61
C PHE A 176 -9.47 -12.18 8.54
N GLY A 177 -8.62 -13.14 8.16
CA GLY A 177 -7.40 -13.48 8.91
C GLY A 177 -6.38 -12.33 9.02
N LEU A 178 -6.38 -11.38 8.07
CA LEU A 178 -5.52 -10.20 8.11
C LEU A 178 -6.21 -9.00 8.78
N SER A 179 -7.52 -8.90 8.69
CA SER A 179 -8.30 -7.81 9.28
C SER A 179 -8.42 -7.94 10.80
N THR A 180 -8.49 -9.18 11.31
CA THR A 180 -8.66 -9.45 12.75
C THR A 180 -7.48 -8.94 13.60
N PRO A 181 -6.20 -9.21 13.27
CA PRO A 181 -5.07 -8.67 14.03
C PRO A 181 -5.04 -7.14 14.04
N ILE A 182 -5.42 -6.50 12.92
CA ILE A 182 -5.49 -5.03 12.81
C ILE A 182 -6.54 -4.48 13.79
N LEU A 183 -7.72 -5.12 13.86
CA LEU A 183 -8.77 -4.73 14.80
C LEU A 183 -8.30 -4.88 16.25
N ILE A 184 -7.69 -6.02 16.59
CA ILE A 184 -7.19 -6.29 17.94
C ILE A 184 -6.11 -5.26 18.30
N GLY A 185 -5.16 -5.00 17.42
CA GLY A 185 -4.12 -3.98 17.63
C GLY A 185 -4.69 -2.59 17.85
N GLY A 186 -5.70 -2.19 17.07
CA GLY A 186 -6.39 -0.90 17.24
C GLY A 186 -7.14 -0.79 18.56
N LEU A 187 -7.82 -1.86 19.00
CA LEU A 187 -8.50 -1.91 20.30
C LEU A 187 -7.49 -1.81 21.45
N LEU A 188 -6.39 -2.57 21.39
CA LEU A 188 -5.33 -2.51 22.39
C LEU A 188 -4.72 -1.11 22.49
N ALA A 189 -4.41 -0.47 21.37
CA ALA A 189 -3.92 0.90 21.35
C ALA A 189 -4.92 1.86 21.98
N HIS A 190 -6.21 1.74 21.65
CA HIS A 190 -7.25 2.56 22.25
C HIS A 190 -7.36 2.38 23.75
N PHE A 191 -7.34 1.15 24.26
CA PHE A 191 -7.41 0.87 25.71
C PHE A 191 -6.17 1.38 26.45
N ILE A 192 -4.98 1.23 25.88
CA ILE A 192 -3.74 1.74 26.47
C ILE A 192 -3.79 3.27 26.57
N LEU A 193 -4.15 3.96 25.48
CA LEU A 193 -4.26 5.41 25.46
C LEU A 193 -5.37 5.95 26.39
N ALA A 194 -6.51 5.25 26.44
CA ALA A 194 -7.61 5.65 27.31
C ALA A 194 -7.32 5.49 28.81
N ASN A 195 -6.42 4.58 29.18
CA ASN A 195 -6.09 4.25 30.57
C ASN A 195 -4.72 4.81 31.00
N ASP A 196 -4.11 5.62 30.15
CA ASP A 196 -2.81 6.22 30.44
C ASP A 196 -2.97 7.43 31.37
N ASN A 197 -2.64 7.20 32.65
CA ASN A 197 -2.58 8.21 33.70
C ASN A 197 -1.16 8.78 33.93
N SER A 198 -0.21 8.46 33.06
CA SER A 198 1.22 8.81 33.26
C SER A 198 1.53 10.29 33.04
N GLY A 199 0.61 11.09 32.50
CA GLY A 199 0.81 12.49 32.17
C GLY A 199 1.80 12.72 31.01
N GLU A 200 2.21 11.64 30.32
CA GLU A 200 3.01 11.72 29.10
C GLU A 200 2.12 12.08 27.90
N ASP A 201 2.70 12.73 26.89
CA ASP A 201 2.00 12.99 25.63
C ASP A 201 1.53 11.67 24.98
N SER A 202 0.27 11.60 24.60
CA SER A 202 -0.35 10.44 23.93
C SER A 202 0.45 9.97 22.71
N ASP A 203 1.13 10.91 22.04
CA ASP A 203 2.01 10.60 20.89
C ASP A 203 3.27 9.83 21.30
N SER A 204 3.83 10.08 22.48
CA SER A 204 5.02 9.38 22.98
C SER A 204 4.70 7.95 23.35
N VAL A 205 3.56 7.70 23.95
CA VAL A 205 3.05 6.36 24.32
C VAL A 205 2.77 5.54 23.06
N LEU A 206 2.11 6.16 22.08
CA LEU A 206 1.83 5.54 20.78
C LEU A 206 3.13 5.16 20.05
N GLN A 207 4.13 6.05 20.02
CA GLN A 207 5.43 5.77 19.39
C GLN A 207 6.15 4.59 20.04
N ARG A 208 6.13 4.46 21.36
CA ARG A 208 6.70 3.30 22.06
C ARG A 208 6.01 1.99 21.66
N GLY A 209 4.68 2.01 21.55
CA GLY A 209 3.90 0.87 21.05
C GLY A 209 4.25 0.49 19.61
N VAL A 210 4.40 1.48 18.73
CA VAL A 210 4.84 1.27 17.33
C VAL A 210 6.25 0.69 17.26
N LEU A 211 7.19 1.21 18.05
CA LEU A 211 8.57 0.71 18.10
C LEU A 211 8.64 -0.74 18.60
N LEU A 212 7.86 -1.08 19.63
CA LEU A 212 7.77 -2.45 20.14
C LEU A 212 7.23 -3.39 19.06
N SER A 213 6.11 -3.02 18.42
CA SER A 213 5.49 -3.82 17.37
C SER A 213 6.40 -4.00 16.17
N SER A 214 7.10 -2.95 15.76
CA SER A 214 8.09 -3.00 14.68
C SER A 214 9.25 -3.93 15.01
N GLY A 215 9.72 -3.90 16.27
CA GLY A 215 10.77 -4.81 16.75
C GLY A 215 10.32 -6.28 16.73
N LEU A 216 9.06 -6.56 17.08
CA LEU A 216 8.49 -7.92 17.03
C LEU A 216 8.38 -8.42 15.59
N ILE A 217 7.90 -7.60 14.66
CA ILE A 217 7.80 -7.93 13.23
C ILE A 217 9.20 -8.20 12.64
N ALA A 218 10.16 -7.33 12.94
CA ALA A 218 11.54 -7.51 12.49
C ALA A 218 12.17 -8.79 13.08
N GLY A 219 11.89 -9.10 14.35
CA GLY A 219 12.35 -10.32 15.00
C GLY A 219 11.79 -11.60 14.38
N GLU A 220 10.50 -11.61 14.06
CA GLU A 220 9.85 -12.73 13.38
C GLU A 220 10.45 -12.99 11.99
N SER A 221 10.77 -11.94 11.24
CA SER A 221 11.35 -12.08 9.90
C SER A 221 12.78 -12.63 9.89
N LEU A 222 13.45 -12.66 11.04
CA LEU A 222 14.83 -13.19 11.21
C LEU A 222 14.86 -14.64 11.69
N MET A 223 13.73 -15.20 12.15
CA MET A 223 13.58 -16.59 12.58
C MET A 223 13.02 -17.49 11.49
#